data_1087089eeae43ded5d0689a5e4d5e9d4
#
_entry.id   1087089eeae43ded5d0689a5e4d5e9d4
#
_cell.length_a   1.000
_cell.length_b   1.000
_cell.length_c   1.000
_cell.angle_alpha   90.00
_cell.angle_beta   90.00
_cell.angle_gamma   90.00
#
_symmetry.space_group_name_H-M   'P 1'
#
loop_
_entity.id
_entity.type
_entity.pdbx_description
1 polymer ?
#
loop_
_entity_poly.entity_id
_entity_poly.type
_entity_poly.pdbx_seq_one_letter_code
_entity_poly.pdbx_strand_id
1 'polypeptide(L)'
;QNKPVLLYWGASWCPPCNQLKATLFNRQDFAAKSRHFVAVFVDGDRPSAQKLGARFKVGGYPTLVLFTPDGREITRLPGQADAPQVLSLLEAGLAGGRPVAAVLADARAGKTLSANEWRMLSFHSWVVDDSGLVAEADRPAVLAELAVKAQAAQGDTETTTRLWLKALAASDDGKGVKPDDTLRQRVAKVLADPAAARTHMDVVGSGAAEMVKALTGDDSAERAPLVAKFDAMLARLQADTTLSRGDRVSLLIERVDLARLGQPRSQTQPVLPAALVQEVRDTAARMDREITDGYERQAVITAVAYMQGHACLL
;
A
#
# COMPACT_ATOMS: atom_id res chain seq x y z
N GLN A 1 4.53 31.91 2.02
CA GLN A 1 5.07 31.56 0.68
C GLN A 1 3.97 31.18 -0.34
N ASN A 2 2.73 31.06 0.07
CA ASN A 2 1.60 30.60 -0.78
C ASN A 2 1.91 29.31 -1.56
N LYS A 3 2.56 28.34 -0.89
CA LYS A 3 2.91 27.03 -1.45
C LYS A 3 2.14 25.93 -0.72
N PRO A 4 1.79 24.84 -1.40
CA PRO A 4 1.31 23.63 -0.75
C PRO A 4 2.30 23.15 0.31
N VAL A 5 1.81 22.38 1.29
CA VAL A 5 2.64 21.80 2.34
C VAL A 5 2.58 20.28 2.22
N LEU A 6 3.74 19.64 2.07
CA LEU A 6 3.88 18.20 2.21
C LEU A 6 4.35 17.91 3.63
N LEU A 7 3.48 17.31 4.41
CA LEU A 7 3.75 16.91 5.77
C LEU A 7 4.07 15.43 5.81
N TYR A 8 5.20 15.07 6.42
CA TYR A 8 5.63 13.72 6.62
C TYR A 8 5.77 13.43 8.12
N TRP A 9 4.96 12.50 8.62
CA TRP A 9 5.10 11.90 9.93
C TRP A 9 5.85 10.59 9.85
N GLY A 10 6.86 10.44 10.68
CA GLY A 10 7.63 9.21 10.75
C GLY A 10 8.38 9.11 12.07
N ALA A 11 8.97 7.93 12.32
CA ALA A 11 9.81 7.66 13.47
C ALA A 11 11.11 6.97 13.04
N SER A 12 12.15 7.05 13.86
CA SER A 12 13.47 6.47 13.55
C SER A 12 13.46 4.95 13.53
N TRP A 13 12.62 4.33 14.35
CA TRP A 13 12.45 2.89 14.46
C TRP A 13 11.51 2.28 13.40
N CYS A 14 10.79 3.10 12.63
CA CYS A 14 9.77 2.66 11.68
C CYS A 14 10.43 2.19 10.36
N PRO A 15 10.37 0.89 10.00
CA PRO A 15 11.03 0.38 8.80
C PRO A 15 10.56 1.03 7.50
N PRO A 16 9.25 1.16 7.20
CA PRO A 16 8.80 1.81 5.97
C PRO A 16 9.12 3.31 5.95
N CYS A 17 9.25 3.97 7.12
CA CYS A 17 9.71 5.36 7.18
C CYS A 17 11.17 5.48 6.72
N ASN A 18 12.01 4.57 7.18
CA ASN A 18 13.43 4.56 6.81
C ASN A 18 13.61 4.19 5.34
N GLN A 19 12.76 3.31 4.81
CA GLN A 19 12.71 3.00 3.39
C GLN A 19 12.38 4.24 2.54
N LEU A 20 11.35 5.03 2.91
CA LEU A 20 11.05 6.28 2.21
C LEU A 20 12.22 7.27 2.23
N LYS A 21 12.94 7.36 3.35
CA LYS A 21 14.15 8.21 3.44
C LYS A 21 15.23 7.75 2.47
N ALA A 22 15.46 6.43 2.39
CA ALA A 22 16.48 5.86 1.50
C ALA A 22 16.11 5.94 0.02
N THR A 23 14.82 5.75 -0.33
CA THR A 23 14.40 5.55 -1.73
C THR A 23 13.72 6.75 -2.36
N LEU A 24 12.91 7.52 -1.61
CA LEU A 24 12.16 8.65 -2.13
C LEU A 24 12.87 9.98 -1.87
N PHE A 25 13.17 10.28 -0.61
CA PHE A 25 13.64 11.61 -0.23
C PHE A 25 15.07 11.90 -0.68
N ASN A 26 15.88 10.87 -0.95
CA ASN A 26 17.23 11.01 -1.51
C ASN A 26 17.26 11.14 -3.03
N ARG A 27 16.10 11.09 -3.72
CA ARG A 27 16.07 11.19 -5.19
C ARG A 27 16.22 12.63 -5.66
N GLN A 28 16.95 12.81 -6.77
CA GLN A 28 17.12 14.13 -7.39
C GLN A 28 15.79 14.71 -7.93
N ASP A 29 14.91 13.86 -8.47
CA ASP A 29 13.60 14.27 -8.96
C ASP A 29 12.67 14.70 -7.82
N PHE A 30 12.71 14.04 -6.65
CA PHE A 30 12.03 14.52 -5.45
C PHE A 30 12.58 15.88 -4.98
N ALA A 31 13.89 16.03 -4.94
CA ALA A 31 14.54 17.30 -4.57
C ALA A 31 14.16 18.44 -5.54
N ALA A 32 14.05 18.15 -6.84
CA ALA A 32 13.58 19.13 -7.82
C ALA A 32 12.12 19.54 -7.56
N LYS A 33 11.23 18.57 -7.28
CA LYS A 33 9.82 18.82 -6.97
C LYS A 33 9.60 19.54 -5.64
N SER A 34 10.49 19.34 -4.66
CA SER A 34 10.37 19.97 -3.35
C SER A 34 10.40 21.50 -3.38
N ARG A 35 10.85 22.09 -4.48
CA ARG A 35 10.78 23.54 -4.72
C ARG A 35 9.35 24.07 -4.88
N HIS A 36 8.39 23.21 -5.19
CA HIS A 36 6.99 23.56 -5.43
C HIS A 36 6.12 23.47 -4.18
N PHE A 37 6.61 22.93 -3.08
CA PHE A 37 5.91 22.82 -1.81
C PHE A 37 6.82 23.09 -0.62
N VAL A 38 6.24 23.24 0.57
CA VAL A 38 6.99 23.29 1.83
C VAL A 38 7.00 21.87 2.41
N ALA A 39 8.19 21.27 2.50
CA ALA A 39 8.35 19.95 3.13
C ALA A 39 8.49 20.12 4.64
N VAL A 40 7.67 19.39 5.39
CA VAL A 40 7.68 19.38 6.87
C VAL A 40 7.81 17.95 7.36
N PHE A 41 8.86 17.66 8.10
CA PHE A 41 9.02 16.40 8.83
C PHE A 41 8.58 16.58 10.28
N VAL A 42 7.76 15.64 10.76
CA VAL A 42 7.36 15.54 12.16
C VAL A 42 7.84 14.20 12.71
N ASP A 43 8.71 14.28 13.71
CA ASP A 43 9.12 13.13 14.50
C ASP A 43 7.95 12.72 15.41
N GLY A 44 7.30 11.61 15.06
CA GLY A 44 6.08 11.14 15.70
C GLY A 44 6.24 10.73 17.15
N ASP A 45 7.46 10.43 17.61
CA ASP A 45 7.72 10.02 18.99
C ASP A 45 7.76 11.20 19.98
N ARG A 46 7.82 12.43 19.48
CA ARG A 46 7.82 13.60 20.35
C ARG A 46 6.43 13.86 20.94
N PRO A 47 6.33 14.18 22.25
CA PRO A 47 5.04 14.46 22.90
C PRO A 47 4.21 15.55 22.23
N SER A 48 4.87 16.58 21.66
CA SER A 48 4.21 17.63 20.87
C SER A 48 3.65 17.11 19.54
N ALA A 49 4.33 16.15 18.91
CA ALA A 49 3.89 15.52 17.67
C ALA A 49 2.67 14.63 17.89
N GLN A 50 2.55 13.96 19.03
CA GLN A 50 1.38 13.15 19.40
C GLN A 50 0.09 14.00 19.40
N LYS A 51 0.14 15.19 20.00
CA LYS A 51 -1.01 16.13 20.02
C LYS A 51 -1.36 16.63 18.61
N LEU A 52 -0.34 16.91 17.80
CA LEU A 52 -0.52 17.30 16.39
C LEU A 52 -1.06 16.12 15.57
N GLY A 53 -0.55 14.91 15.79
CA GLY A 53 -1.01 13.69 15.13
C GLY A 53 -2.50 13.45 15.33
N ALA A 54 -2.98 13.61 16.58
CA ALA A 54 -4.39 13.51 16.86
C ALA A 54 -5.23 14.56 16.10
N ARG A 55 -4.73 15.81 16.01
CA ARG A 55 -5.41 16.88 15.25
C ARG A 55 -5.46 16.58 13.74
N PHE A 56 -4.40 16.04 13.18
CA PHE A 56 -4.30 15.68 11.77
C PHE A 56 -4.71 14.23 11.49
N LYS A 57 -5.24 13.55 12.50
CA LYS A 57 -5.75 12.17 12.40
C LYS A 57 -4.72 11.23 11.76
N VAL A 58 -3.53 11.22 12.35
CA VAL A 58 -2.43 10.35 11.98
C VAL A 58 -2.55 9.04 12.75
N GLY A 59 -3.00 7.97 12.11
CA GLY A 59 -3.20 6.65 12.72
C GLY A 59 -1.97 5.76 12.69
N GLY A 60 -0.91 6.13 11.96
CA GLY A 60 0.29 5.29 11.83
C GLY A 60 1.43 5.96 11.06
N TYR A 61 2.56 5.27 10.97
CA TYR A 61 3.76 5.73 10.28
C TYR A 61 4.17 4.77 9.14
N PRO A 62 4.66 5.32 8.01
CA PRO A 62 4.71 6.74 7.65
C PRO A 62 3.36 7.28 7.22
N THR A 63 3.07 8.53 7.56
CA THR A 63 1.93 9.27 7.02
C THR A 63 2.43 10.48 6.26
N LEU A 64 2.07 10.59 4.98
CA LEU A 64 2.36 11.74 4.14
C LEU A 64 1.04 12.42 3.77
N VAL A 65 0.93 13.70 4.05
CA VAL A 65 -0.26 14.49 3.73
C VAL A 65 0.12 15.72 2.93
N LEU A 66 -0.56 15.92 1.81
CA LEU A 66 -0.41 17.13 1.00
C LEU A 66 -1.56 18.09 1.32
N PHE A 67 -1.20 19.30 1.68
CA PHE A 67 -2.14 20.40 1.98
C PHE A 67 -2.05 21.51 0.95
N THR A 68 -3.16 22.19 0.72
CA THR A 68 -3.21 23.48 0.03
C THR A 68 -2.48 24.56 0.83
N PRO A 69 -2.11 25.70 0.20
CA PRO A 69 -1.48 26.82 0.92
C PRO A 69 -2.35 27.38 2.08
N ASP A 70 -3.66 27.25 1.99
CA ASP A 70 -4.62 27.65 3.03
C ASP A 70 -4.91 26.57 4.08
N GLY A 71 -4.20 25.42 4.00
CA GLY A 71 -4.23 24.36 5.02
C GLY A 71 -5.34 23.33 4.87
N ARG A 72 -6.03 23.26 3.74
CA ARG A 72 -6.98 22.17 3.44
C ARG A 72 -6.23 20.94 2.94
N GLU A 73 -6.58 19.76 3.42
CA GLU A 73 -6.00 18.52 2.96
C GLU A 73 -6.40 18.25 1.50
N ILE A 74 -5.40 18.09 0.62
CA ILE A 74 -5.59 17.67 -0.77
C ILE A 74 -5.74 16.15 -0.79
N THR A 75 -4.73 15.41 -0.30
CA THR A 75 -4.74 13.95 -0.26
C THR A 75 -3.70 13.40 0.71
N ARG A 76 -3.88 12.12 1.09
CA ARG A 76 -2.87 11.32 1.79
C ARG A 76 -2.20 10.37 0.83
N LEU A 77 -0.87 10.38 0.84
CA LEU A 77 -0.05 9.58 -0.06
C LEU A 77 0.27 8.23 0.62
N PRO A 78 0.27 7.12 -0.14
CA PRO A 78 0.59 5.82 0.41
C PRO A 78 2.08 5.75 0.79
N GLY A 79 2.36 5.42 2.04
CA GLY A 79 3.73 5.28 2.54
C GLY A 79 4.45 4.01 2.04
N GLN A 80 3.71 3.07 1.48
CA GLN A 80 4.23 1.80 0.95
C GLN A 80 4.32 1.77 -0.58
N ALA A 81 3.85 2.82 -1.28
CA ALA A 81 4.04 2.91 -2.72
C ALA A 81 5.51 3.17 -3.05
N ASP A 82 5.97 2.65 -4.19
CA ASP A 82 7.33 2.95 -4.63
C ASP A 82 7.51 4.44 -4.97
N ALA A 83 8.76 4.88 -4.96
CA ALA A 83 9.09 6.28 -5.16
C ALA A 83 8.50 6.90 -6.44
N PRO A 84 8.54 6.26 -7.62
CA PRO A 84 7.88 6.78 -8.83
C PRO A 84 6.38 6.97 -8.68
N GLN A 85 5.68 6.06 -8.00
CA GLN A 85 4.24 6.16 -7.77
C GLN A 85 3.90 7.34 -6.85
N VAL A 86 4.64 7.50 -5.73
CA VAL A 86 4.47 8.64 -4.83
C VAL A 86 4.74 9.97 -5.53
N LEU A 87 5.79 10.04 -6.36
CA LEU A 87 6.10 11.24 -7.13
C LEU A 87 5.01 11.60 -8.13
N SER A 88 4.46 10.63 -8.83
CA SER A 88 3.35 10.83 -9.76
C SER A 88 2.08 11.36 -9.08
N LEU A 89 1.80 10.87 -7.87
CA LEU A 89 0.67 11.34 -7.07
C LEU A 89 0.89 12.75 -6.52
N LEU A 90 2.11 13.02 -6.08
CA LEU A 90 2.49 14.35 -5.61
C LEU A 90 2.32 15.36 -6.76
N GLU A 91 2.72 15.01 -7.98
CA GLU A 91 2.49 15.82 -9.18
C GLU A 91 1.01 16.10 -9.41
N ALA A 92 0.18 15.06 -9.38
CA ALA A 92 -1.27 15.20 -9.58
C ALA A 92 -1.90 16.13 -8.52
N GLY A 93 -1.46 16.02 -7.27
CA GLY A 93 -1.91 16.88 -6.18
C GLY A 93 -1.43 18.34 -6.33
N LEU A 94 -0.18 18.55 -6.77
CA LEU A 94 0.39 19.87 -6.98
C LEU A 94 -0.18 20.60 -8.20
N ALA A 95 -0.64 19.87 -9.20
CA ALA A 95 -1.24 20.43 -10.44
C ALA A 95 -2.63 21.08 -10.24
N GLY A 96 -3.01 21.43 -9.02
CA GLY A 96 -4.28 22.05 -8.68
C GLY A 96 -5.31 21.09 -8.10
N GLY A 97 -4.83 20.10 -7.37
CA GLY A 97 -5.67 19.08 -6.74
C GLY A 97 -6.70 19.69 -5.78
N ARG A 98 -7.98 19.41 -6.04
CA ARG A 98 -9.06 19.68 -5.11
C ARG A 98 -8.93 18.74 -3.90
N PRO A 99 -9.41 19.14 -2.71
CA PRO A 99 -9.45 18.24 -1.55
C PRO A 99 -10.11 16.91 -1.87
N VAL A 100 -9.49 15.81 -1.49
CA VAL A 100 -9.99 14.44 -1.74
C VAL A 100 -11.42 14.26 -1.25
N ALA A 101 -11.80 14.90 -0.13
CA ALA A 101 -13.16 14.88 0.40
C ALA A 101 -14.18 15.46 -0.59
N ALA A 102 -13.85 16.57 -1.25
CA ALA A 102 -14.71 17.18 -2.26
C ALA A 102 -14.78 16.33 -3.53
N VAL A 103 -13.65 15.75 -3.96
CA VAL A 103 -13.60 14.86 -5.11
C VAL A 103 -14.41 13.58 -4.86
N LEU A 104 -14.29 12.99 -3.65
CA LEU A 104 -15.10 11.84 -3.24
C LEU A 104 -16.59 12.15 -3.26
N ALA A 105 -16.99 13.30 -2.68
CA ALA A 105 -18.40 13.71 -2.67
C ALA A 105 -18.94 13.88 -4.09
N ASP A 106 -18.17 14.50 -5.00
CA ASP A 106 -18.54 14.67 -6.39
C ASP A 106 -18.61 13.34 -7.14
N ALA A 107 -17.66 12.42 -6.93
CA ALA A 107 -17.70 11.07 -7.48
C ALA A 107 -18.99 10.33 -7.07
N ARG A 108 -19.30 10.36 -5.79
CA ARG A 108 -20.52 9.70 -5.25
C ARG A 108 -21.79 10.34 -5.76
N ALA A 109 -21.80 11.65 -5.93
CA ALA A 109 -22.92 12.39 -6.54
C ALA A 109 -23.07 12.18 -8.06
N GLY A 110 -22.18 11.41 -8.70
CA GLY A 110 -22.20 11.15 -10.14
C GLY A 110 -21.76 12.34 -11.00
N LYS A 111 -21.03 13.29 -10.41
CA LYS A 111 -20.46 14.40 -11.19
C LYS A 111 -19.25 13.94 -11.99
N THR A 112 -18.99 14.65 -13.09
CA THR A 112 -17.81 14.37 -13.91
C THR A 112 -16.53 14.73 -13.17
N LEU A 113 -15.60 13.78 -13.14
CA LEU A 113 -14.25 13.94 -12.60
C LEU A 113 -13.22 13.87 -13.73
N SER A 114 -12.13 14.62 -13.58
CA SER A 114 -10.97 14.49 -14.44
C SER A 114 -10.23 13.17 -14.19
N ALA A 115 -9.41 12.73 -15.15
CA ALA A 115 -8.56 11.54 -14.98
C ALA A 115 -7.63 11.66 -13.78
N ASN A 116 -7.09 12.86 -13.48
CA ASN A 116 -6.26 13.12 -12.33
C ASN A 116 -7.02 12.98 -11.00
N GLU A 117 -8.27 13.40 -10.93
CA GLU A 117 -9.11 13.23 -9.74
C GLU A 117 -9.45 11.77 -9.49
N TRP A 118 -9.77 10.99 -10.54
CA TRP A 118 -9.92 9.53 -10.43
C TRP A 118 -8.63 8.86 -9.97
N ARG A 119 -7.49 9.27 -10.54
CA ARG A 119 -6.17 8.78 -10.12
C ARG A 119 -5.91 9.10 -8.65
N MET A 120 -6.19 10.33 -8.19
CA MET A 120 -6.04 10.73 -6.80
C MET A 120 -6.88 9.86 -5.86
N LEU A 121 -8.16 9.59 -6.17
CA LEU A 121 -9.00 8.68 -5.40
C LEU A 121 -8.42 7.25 -5.37
N SER A 122 -7.93 6.74 -6.49
CA SER A 122 -7.40 5.38 -6.58
C SER A 122 -6.11 5.18 -5.77
N PHE A 123 -5.32 6.21 -5.61
CA PHE A 123 -4.06 6.16 -4.85
C PHE A 123 -4.21 6.63 -3.40
N HIS A 124 -5.27 7.36 -3.06
CA HIS A 124 -5.47 7.80 -1.69
C HIS A 124 -5.26 6.67 -0.68
N SER A 125 -4.57 6.98 0.43
CA SER A 125 -4.23 5.97 1.45
C SER A 125 -5.41 5.75 2.41
N TRP A 126 -6.40 4.99 1.95
CA TRP A 126 -7.63 4.73 2.69
C TRP A 126 -7.43 4.03 4.04
N VAL A 127 -6.37 3.21 4.15
CA VAL A 127 -6.08 2.42 5.37
C VAL A 127 -5.56 3.29 6.50
N VAL A 128 -4.66 4.24 6.18
CA VAL A 128 -4.08 5.15 7.19
C VAL A 128 -4.84 6.47 7.31
N ASP A 129 -6.01 6.54 6.67
CA ASP A 129 -6.87 7.73 6.74
C ASP A 129 -7.82 7.66 7.94
N ASP A 130 -7.32 8.09 9.09
CA ASP A 130 -8.15 8.30 10.29
C ASP A 130 -8.95 9.62 10.24
N SER A 131 -8.98 10.30 9.09
CA SER A 131 -9.76 11.53 8.92
C SER A 131 -11.25 11.30 9.08
N GLY A 132 -11.69 10.03 8.97
CA GLY A 132 -13.09 9.66 8.99
C GLY A 132 -13.81 9.99 7.69
N LEU A 133 -13.04 10.14 6.59
CA LEU A 133 -13.58 10.39 5.25
C LEU A 133 -14.51 9.24 4.82
N VAL A 134 -14.13 8.01 5.13
CA VAL A 134 -14.95 6.81 4.99
C VAL A 134 -14.74 5.94 6.23
N ALA A 135 -15.82 5.54 6.89
CA ALA A 135 -15.73 4.61 8.01
C ALA A 135 -15.11 3.28 7.55
N GLU A 136 -14.32 2.64 8.41
CA GLU A 136 -13.59 1.42 8.07
C GLU A 136 -14.50 0.33 7.51
N ALA A 137 -15.64 0.12 8.16
CA ALA A 137 -16.64 -0.86 7.73
C ALA A 137 -17.24 -0.57 6.35
N ASP A 138 -17.27 0.70 5.92
CA ASP A 138 -17.83 1.12 4.63
C ASP A 138 -16.79 1.17 3.50
N ARG A 139 -15.49 1.10 3.82
CA ARG A 139 -14.41 1.22 2.83
C ARG A 139 -14.54 0.25 1.65
N PRO A 140 -14.81 -1.06 1.85
CA PRO A 140 -14.94 -1.99 0.73
C PRO A 140 -16.05 -1.57 -0.24
N ALA A 141 -17.21 -1.22 0.30
CA ALA A 141 -18.37 -0.83 -0.51
C ALA A 141 -18.14 0.48 -1.25
N VAL A 142 -17.55 1.49 -0.59
CA VAL A 142 -17.25 2.79 -1.20
C VAL A 142 -16.17 2.63 -2.29
N LEU A 143 -15.15 1.84 -2.06
CA LEU A 143 -14.10 1.59 -3.08
C LEU A 143 -14.66 0.83 -4.28
N ALA A 144 -15.55 -0.14 -4.08
CA ALA A 144 -16.25 -0.82 -5.17
C ALA A 144 -17.18 0.14 -5.93
N GLU A 145 -17.94 1.00 -5.24
CA GLU A 145 -18.75 2.06 -5.87
C GLU A 145 -17.88 2.95 -6.75
N LEU A 146 -16.74 3.42 -6.24
CA LEU A 146 -15.80 4.24 -7.00
C LEU A 146 -15.23 3.49 -8.21
N ALA A 147 -14.92 2.19 -8.08
CA ALA A 147 -14.43 1.38 -9.18
C ALA A 147 -15.46 1.27 -10.31
N VAL A 148 -16.73 1.03 -9.99
CA VAL A 148 -17.84 0.99 -10.96
C VAL A 148 -17.97 2.33 -11.68
N LYS A 149 -17.97 3.44 -10.94
CA LYS A 149 -18.09 4.79 -11.49
C LYS A 149 -16.87 5.18 -12.34
N ALA A 150 -15.67 4.83 -11.90
CA ALA A 150 -14.45 5.05 -12.67
C ALA A 150 -14.48 4.24 -13.99
N GLN A 151 -14.95 2.99 -13.95
CA GLN A 151 -15.11 2.17 -15.15
C GLN A 151 -16.11 2.78 -16.14
N ALA A 152 -17.22 3.29 -15.66
CA ALA A 152 -18.20 3.97 -16.51
C ALA A 152 -17.66 5.27 -17.11
N ALA A 153 -16.82 6.00 -16.39
CA ALA A 153 -16.27 7.30 -16.82
C ALA A 153 -15.07 7.17 -17.77
N GLN A 154 -14.20 6.20 -17.56
CA GLN A 154 -12.91 6.10 -18.26
C GLN A 154 -12.53 4.68 -18.73
N GLY A 155 -13.45 3.74 -18.62
CA GLY A 155 -13.26 2.35 -19.05
C GLY A 155 -12.41 1.51 -18.08
N ASP A 156 -11.92 0.39 -18.59
CA ASP A 156 -11.10 -0.57 -17.85
C ASP A 156 -9.62 -0.12 -17.81
N THR A 157 -9.34 0.82 -16.92
CA THR A 157 -8.03 1.45 -16.78
C THR A 157 -7.27 0.91 -15.56
N GLU A 158 -5.99 1.31 -15.43
CA GLU A 158 -5.18 1.12 -14.23
C GLU A 158 -5.92 1.61 -12.97
N THR A 159 -6.49 2.81 -13.05
CA THR A 159 -7.24 3.43 -11.95
C THR A 159 -8.44 2.58 -11.51
N THR A 160 -9.22 2.09 -12.47
CA THR A 160 -10.36 1.21 -12.22
C THR A 160 -9.92 -0.09 -11.56
N THR A 161 -8.87 -0.72 -12.10
CA THR A 161 -8.30 -1.96 -11.53
C THR A 161 -7.79 -1.74 -10.11
N ARG A 162 -7.07 -0.64 -9.86
CA ARG A 162 -6.55 -0.31 -8.53
C ARG A 162 -7.66 -0.14 -7.49
N LEU A 163 -8.76 0.53 -7.83
CA LEU A 163 -9.91 0.69 -6.94
C LEU A 163 -10.55 -0.66 -6.60
N TRP A 164 -10.70 -1.57 -7.57
CA TRP A 164 -11.19 -2.91 -7.30
C TRP A 164 -10.26 -3.73 -6.41
N LEU A 165 -8.94 -3.69 -6.64
CA LEU A 165 -7.97 -4.37 -5.79
C LEU A 165 -8.00 -3.82 -4.36
N LYS A 166 -8.10 -2.49 -4.20
CA LYS A 166 -8.25 -1.87 -2.88
C LYS A 166 -9.56 -2.25 -2.19
N ALA A 167 -10.65 -2.37 -2.94
CA ALA A 167 -11.92 -2.83 -2.39
C ALA A 167 -11.83 -4.27 -1.85
N LEU A 168 -11.15 -5.16 -2.57
CA LEU A 168 -10.88 -6.53 -2.11
C LEU A 168 -9.94 -6.54 -0.90
N ALA A 169 -8.86 -5.78 -0.93
CA ALA A 169 -7.90 -5.71 0.19
C ALA A 169 -8.51 -5.09 1.47
N ALA A 170 -9.54 -4.25 1.32
CA ALA A 170 -10.28 -3.68 2.45
C ALA A 170 -11.41 -4.58 2.96
N SER A 171 -11.72 -5.69 2.26
CA SER A 171 -12.78 -6.62 2.65
C SER A 171 -12.32 -7.54 3.76
N ASP A 172 -13.13 -7.68 4.82
CA ASP A 172 -12.86 -8.56 5.94
C ASP A 172 -13.76 -9.80 5.85
N ASP A 173 -13.20 -11.00 6.05
CA ASP A 173 -13.82 -12.32 6.18
C ASP A 173 -15.29 -12.42 5.67
N GLY A 174 -15.50 -12.21 4.36
CA GLY A 174 -16.82 -12.28 3.72
C GLY A 174 -17.72 -11.05 3.93
N LYS A 175 -17.25 -10.06 4.68
CA LYS A 175 -17.90 -8.74 4.83
C LYS A 175 -17.24 -7.78 3.86
N GLY A 176 -17.88 -7.44 2.77
CA GLY A 176 -17.32 -6.50 1.79
C GLY A 176 -17.78 -6.80 0.38
N VAL A 177 -16.84 -6.73 -0.56
CA VAL A 177 -17.13 -6.98 -1.97
C VAL A 177 -17.37 -8.47 -2.19
N LYS A 178 -18.52 -8.81 -2.78
CA LYS A 178 -18.77 -10.17 -3.29
C LYS A 178 -18.19 -10.28 -4.70
N PRO A 179 -17.11 -11.07 -4.89
CA PRO A 179 -16.46 -11.15 -6.19
C PRO A 179 -17.32 -11.92 -7.19
N ASP A 180 -17.64 -11.28 -8.30
CA ASP A 180 -18.21 -11.91 -9.49
C ASP A 180 -17.09 -12.41 -10.43
N ASP A 181 -17.49 -13.07 -11.52
CA ASP A 181 -16.55 -13.61 -12.51
C ASP A 181 -15.70 -12.50 -13.16
N THR A 182 -16.25 -11.31 -13.37
CA THR A 182 -15.54 -10.18 -13.97
C THR A 182 -14.41 -9.73 -13.05
N LEU A 183 -14.68 -9.59 -11.75
CA LEU A 183 -13.66 -9.22 -10.77
C LEU A 183 -12.60 -10.30 -10.61
N ARG A 184 -13.00 -11.58 -10.58
CA ARG A 184 -12.07 -12.72 -10.56
C ARG A 184 -11.15 -12.74 -11.78
N GLN A 185 -11.69 -12.49 -12.98
CA GLN A 185 -10.88 -12.37 -14.21
C GLN A 185 -9.93 -11.19 -14.17
N ARG A 186 -10.36 -10.02 -13.62
CA ARG A 186 -9.51 -8.85 -13.43
C ARG A 186 -8.32 -9.16 -12.54
N VAL A 187 -8.55 -9.80 -11.39
CA VAL A 187 -7.47 -10.25 -10.50
C VAL A 187 -6.56 -11.24 -11.22
N ALA A 188 -7.12 -12.22 -11.92
CA ALA A 188 -6.35 -13.21 -12.67
C ALA A 188 -5.42 -12.57 -13.71
N LYS A 189 -5.88 -11.51 -14.42
CA LYS A 189 -5.02 -10.73 -15.34
C LYS A 189 -3.86 -10.07 -14.62
N VAL A 190 -4.10 -9.44 -13.47
CA VAL A 190 -3.03 -8.81 -12.68
C VAL A 190 -2.01 -9.85 -12.20
N LEU A 191 -2.46 -11.01 -11.75
CA LEU A 191 -1.57 -12.10 -11.32
C LEU A 191 -0.73 -12.69 -12.45
N ALA A 192 -1.28 -12.73 -13.67
CA ALA A 192 -0.61 -13.32 -14.84
C ALA A 192 0.36 -12.36 -15.54
N ASP A 193 0.06 -11.05 -15.54
CA ASP A 193 0.85 -10.03 -16.24
C ASP A 193 1.86 -9.36 -15.28
N PRO A 194 3.18 -9.54 -15.50
CA PRO A 194 4.21 -8.92 -14.68
C PRO A 194 4.15 -7.38 -14.65
N ALA A 195 3.77 -6.74 -15.77
CA ALA A 195 3.66 -5.29 -15.84
C ALA A 195 2.46 -4.79 -15.02
N ALA A 196 1.32 -5.45 -15.10
CA ALA A 196 0.15 -5.14 -14.30
C ALA A 196 0.43 -5.37 -12.80
N ALA A 197 1.07 -6.48 -12.43
CA ALA A 197 1.47 -6.75 -11.05
C ALA A 197 2.41 -5.66 -10.52
N ARG A 198 3.39 -5.23 -11.33
CA ARG A 198 4.33 -4.15 -10.97
C ARG A 198 3.62 -2.81 -10.78
N THR A 199 2.66 -2.49 -11.65
CA THR A 199 1.85 -1.27 -11.56
C THR A 199 1.01 -1.20 -10.28
N HIS A 200 0.53 -2.34 -9.79
CA HIS A 200 -0.33 -2.44 -8.60
C HIS A 200 0.41 -2.97 -7.36
N MET A 201 1.75 -2.98 -7.38
CA MET A 201 2.58 -3.58 -6.33
C MET A 201 2.26 -3.05 -4.93
N ASP A 202 1.98 -1.76 -4.79
CA ASP A 202 1.60 -1.12 -3.52
C ASP A 202 0.32 -1.71 -2.90
N VAL A 203 -0.58 -2.25 -3.71
CA VAL A 203 -1.83 -2.88 -3.26
C VAL A 203 -1.67 -4.38 -3.08
N VAL A 204 -1.10 -5.07 -4.10
CA VAL A 204 -0.94 -6.53 -4.04
C VAL A 204 0.19 -6.97 -3.12
N GLY A 205 1.17 -6.10 -2.87
CA GLY A 205 2.32 -6.38 -2.02
C GLY A 205 2.07 -6.19 -0.51
N SER A 206 0.87 -5.72 -0.14
CA SER A 206 0.48 -5.51 1.25
C SER A 206 -0.96 -5.92 1.57
N GLY A 207 -1.68 -6.48 0.60
CA GLY A 207 -3.08 -6.87 0.75
C GLY A 207 -3.44 -8.19 0.06
N ALA A 208 -2.45 -8.99 -0.32
CA ALA A 208 -2.69 -10.24 -1.02
C ALA A 208 -3.44 -11.25 -0.15
N ALA A 209 -3.11 -11.33 1.14
CA ALA A 209 -3.78 -12.23 2.07
C ALA A 209 -5.28 -11.88 2.21
N GLU A 210 -5.61 -10.59 2.37
CA GLU A 210 -6.98 -10.10 2.44
C GLU A 210 -7.75 -10.32 1.14
N MET A 211 -7.11 -10.08 -0.01
CA MET A 211 -7.70 -10.37 -1.32
C MET A 211 -8.03 -11.85 -1.49
N VAL A 212 -7.14 -12.74 -1.06
CA VAL A 212 -7.41 -14.19 -1.10
C VAL A 212 -8.61 -14.55 -0.23
N LYS A 213 -8.69 -14.01 0.99
CA LYS A 213 -9.85 -14.20 1.87
C LYS A 213 -11.15 -13.72 1.22
N ALA A 214 -11.13 -12.49 0.67
CA ALA A 214 -12.29 -11.90 0.00
C ALA A 214 -12.74 -12.71 -1.23
N LEU A 215 -11.79 -13.28 -1.99
CA LEU A 215 -12.07 -14.05 -3.19
C LEU A 215 -12.56 -15.48 -2.91
N THR A 216 -12.16 -16.07 -1.79
CA THR A 216 -12.49 -17.47 -1.47
C THR A 216 -13.52 -17.61 -0.35
N GLY A 217 -13.74 -16.57 0.45
CA GLY A 217 -14.60 -16.68 1.63
C GLY A 217 -14.16 -17.84 2.53
N ASP A 218 -15.11 -18.70 2.88
CA ASP A 218 -14.85 -19.89 3.69
C ASP A 218 -14.43 -21.13 2.87
N ASP A 219 -14.39 -21.03 1.52
CA ASP A 219 -14.01 -22.14 0.66
C ASP A 219 -12.50 -22.42 0.72
N SER A 220 -12.14 -23.43 1.50
CA SER A 220 -10.74 -23.86 1.65
C SER A 220 -10.20 -24.58 0.40
N ALA A 221 -11.06 -25.12 -0.45
CA ALA A 221 -10.64 -25.83 -1.67
C ALA A 221 -10.13 -24.83 -2.73
N GLU A 222 -10.79 -23.67 -2.85
CA GLU A 222 -10.32 -22.60 -3.73
C GLU A 222 -9.12 -21.82 -3.17
N ARG A 223 -8.96 -21.80 -1.84
CA ARG A 223 -7.95 -20.96 -1.16
C ARG A 223 -6.52 -21.37 -1.49
N ALA A 224 -6.15 -22.61 -1.35
CA ALA A 224 -4.78 -23.07 -1.56
C ALA A 224 -4.28 -22.84 -3.00
N PRO A 225 -5.05 -23.14 -4.08
CA PRO A 225 -4.66 -22.79 -5.44
C PRO A 225 -4.51 -21.28 -5.67
N LEU A 226 -5.34 -20.46 -5.03
CA LEU A 226 -5.26 -19.01 -5.18
C LEU A 226 -4.06 -18.42 -4.44
N VAL A 227 -3.77 -18.90 -3.23
CA VAL A 227 -2.53 -18.57 -2.47
C VAL A 227 -1.31 -18.86 -3.34
N ALA A 228 -1.24 -20.03 -3.98
CA ALA A 228 -0.12 -20.37 -4.85
C ALA A 228 0.07 -19.39 -6.03
N LYS A 229 -1.03 -18.91 -6.62
CA LYS A 229 -0.97 -17.90 -7.71
C LYS A 229 -0.48 -16.54 -7.20
N PHE A 230 -0.97 -16.08 -6.06
CA PHE A 230 -0.49 -14.84 -5.44
C PHE A 230 0.98 -14.95 -5.02
N ASP A 231 1.39 -16.05 -4.38
CA ASP A 231 2.79 -16.27 -4.01
C ASP A 231 3.72 -16.25 -5.24
N ALA A 232 3.34 -16.93 -6.32
CA ALA A 232 4.12 -16.93 -7.57
C ALA A 232 4.25 -15.52 -8.17
N MET A 233 3.21 -14.69 -8.10
CA MET A 233 3.25 -13.29 -8.54
C MET A 233 4.16 -12.48 -7.64
N LEU A 234 4.02 -12.55 -6.31
CA LEU A 234 4.87 -11.84 -5.35
C LEU A 234 6.33 -12.26 -5.44
N ALA A 235 6.61 -13.55 -5.66
CA ALA A 235 7.97 -14.04 -5.86
C ALA A 235 8.62 -13.45 -7.13
N ARG A 236 7.86 -13.29 -8.22
CA ARG A 236 8.35 -12.60 -9.42
C ARG A 236 8.65 -11.13 -9.17
N LEU A 237 7.77 -10.41 -8.46
CA LEU A 237 8.02 -9.01 -8.07
C LEU A 237 9.25 -8.90 -7.15
N GLN A 238 9.38 -9.80 -6.18
CA GLN A 238 10.52 -9.84 -5.26
C GLN A 238 11.85 -10.08 -6.00
N ALA A 239 11.84 -10.82 -7.10
CA ALA A 239 13.02 -11.05 -7.94
C ALA A 239 13.40 -9.85 -8.82
N ASP A 240 12.53 -8.85 -8.95
CA ASP A 240 12.80 -7.63 -9.73
C ASP A 240 13.88 -6.79 -9.03
N THR A 241 15.07 -6.76 -9.62
CA THR A 241 16.24 -6.02 -9.10
C THR A 241 16.12 -4.50 -9.25
N THR A 242 15.13 -4.00 -9.99
CA THR A 242 14.84 -2.57 -10.08
C THR A 242 14.09 -2.04 -8.86
N LEU A 243 13.49 -2.93 -8.06
CA LEU A 243 12.89 -2.60 -6.77
C LEU A 243 13.96 -2.36 -5.72
N SER A 244 13.63 -1.49 -4.76
CA SER A 244 14.47 -1.32 -3.58
C SER A 244 14.58 -2.65 -2.77
N ARG A 245 15.63 -2.80 -2.00
CA ARG A 245 15.75 -3.95 -1.08
C ARG A 245 14.58 -4.01 -0.11
N GLY A 246 14.16 -2.86 0.43
CA GLY A 246 13.02 -2.77 1.36
C GLY A 246 11.71 -3.23 0.73
N ASP A 247 11.41 -2.82 -0.53
CA ASP A 247 10.22 -3.30 -1.25
C ASP A 247 10.26 -4.82 -1.42
N ARG A 248 11.41 -5.35 -1.82
CA ARG A 248 11.59 -6.80 -2.00
C ARG A 248 11.43 -7.58 -0.69
N VAL A 249 11.86 -7.01 0.43
CA VAL A 249 11.64 -7.60 1.77
C VAL A 249 10.16 -7.51 2.17
N SER A 250 9.48 -6.41 1.90
CA SER A 250 8.04 -6.28 2.15
C SER A 250 7.23 -7.33 1.38
N LEU A 251 7.60 -7.59 0.12
CA LEU A 251 7.00 -8.66 -0.67
C LEU A 251 7.25 -10.06 -0.07
N LEU A 252 8.44 -10.29 0.49
CA LEU A 252 8.75 -11.55 1.18
C LEU A 252 7.92 -11.71 2.46
N ILE A 253 7.67 -10.63 3.22
CA ILE A 253 6.77 -10.65 4.38
C ILE A 253 5.37 -11.06 3.96
N GLU A 254 4.83 -10.44 2.91
CA GLU A 254 3.49 -10.77 2.39
C GLU A 254 3.39 -12.24 1.94
N ARG A 255 4.46 -12.80 1.37
CA ARG A 255 4.53 -14.23 1.02
C ARG A 255 4.48 -15.12 2.26
N VAL A 256 5.12 -14.71 3.37
CA VAL A 256 5.01 -15.43 4.65
C VAL A 256 3.58 -15.41 5.18
N ASP A 257 2.91 -14.26 5.13
CA ASP A 257 1.52 -14.13 5.58
C ASP A 257 0.55 -14.94 4.71
N LEU A 258 0.76 -14.95 3.39
CA LEU A 258 0.00 -15.82 2.46
C LEU A 258 0.20 -17.31 2.74
N ALA A 259 1.44 -17.74 2.99
CA ALA A 259 1.73 -19.15 3.27
C ALA A 259 1.00 -19.64 4.52
N ARG A 260 0.81 -18.76 5.52
CA ARG A 260 0.01 -19.08 6.72
C ARG A 260 -1.48 -19.21 6.40
N LEU A 261 -1.99 -18.37 5.52
CA LEU A 261 -3.39 -18.40 5.10
C LEU A 261 -3.74 -19.67 4.29
N GLY A 262 -2.80 -20.19 3.51
CA GLY A 262 -2.98 -21.41 2.71
C GLY A 262 -3.12 -22.70 3.52
N GLN A 263 -2.97 -22.65 4.84
CA GLN A 263 -2.99 -23.83 5.74
C GLN A 263 -4.39 -24.13 6.26
N PRO A 264 -4.68 -25.39 6.61
CA PRO A 264 -5.95 -25.75 7.23
C PRO A 264 -6.17 -25.00 8.56
N ARG A 265 -7.37 -24.46 8.76
CA ARG A 265 -7.75 -23.76 10.01
C ARG A 265 -7.62 -24.62 11.28
N SER A 266 -7.54 -25.95 11.13
CA SER A 266 -7.36 -26.90 12.24
C SER A 266 -5.95 -26.94 12.82
N GLN A 267 -4.97 -26.33 12.15
CA GLN A 267 -3.61 -26.29 12.64
C GLN A 267 -3.45 -25.14 13.64
N THR A 268 -3.14 -25.48 14.88
CA THR A 268 -2.85 -24.51 15.97
C THR A 268 -1.55 -23.72 15.73
N GLN A 269 -0.65 -24.28 14.91
CA GLN A 269 0.59 -23.63 14.50
C GLN A 269 0.78 -23.85 12.99
N PRO A 270 0.75 -22.77 12.16
CA PRO A 270 0.98 -22.89 10.73
C PRO A 270 2.45 -23.26 10.46
N VAL A 271 2.66 -24.31 9.65
CA VAL A 271 3.99 -24.74 9.21
C VAL A 271 4.31 -24.03 7.88
N LEU A 272 5.28 -23.11 7.88
CA LEU A 272 5.71 -22.46 6.65
C LEU A 272 6.46 -23.45 5.73
N PRO A 273 6.34 -23.31 4.40
CA PRO A 273 7.12 -24.12 3.47
C PRO A 273 8.62 -24.00 3.75
N ALA A 274 9.35 -25.12 3.84
CA ALA A 274 10.77 -25.13 4.17
C ALA A 274 11.62 -24.24 3.24
N ALA A 275 11.28 -24.19 1.95
CA ALA A 275 11.94 -23.32 0.99
C ALA A 275 11.75 -21.82 1.33
N LEU A 276 10.56 -21.41 1.77
CA LEU A 276 10.28 -20.03 2.17
C LEU A 276 11.03 -19.67 3.46
N VAL A 277 11.07 -20.59 4.43
CA VAL A 277 11.86 -20.41 5.68
C VAL A 277 13.34 -20.22 5.36
N GLN A 278 13.88 -21.05 4.44
CA GLN A 278 15.27 -20.91 4.01
C GLN A 278 15.53 -19.58 3.31
N GLU A 279 14.61 -19.16 2.43
CA GLU A 279 14.70 -17.86 1.74
C GLU A 279 14.72 -16.68 2.74
N VAL A 280 13.89 -16.73 3.79
CA VAL A 280 13.92 -15.72 4.88
C VAL A 280 15.27 -15.70 5.57
N ARG A 281 15.83 -16.86 5.92
CA ARG A 281 17.15 -16.97 6.56
C ARG A 281 18.28 -16.47 5.66
N ASP A 282 18.26 -16.84 4.40
CA ASP A 282 19.26 -16.40 3.43
C ASP A 282 19.19 -14.89 3.18
N THR A 283 17.97 -14.35 3.16
CA THR A 283 17.74 -12.90 3.05
C THR A 283 18.32 -12.19 4.26
N ALA A 284 18.06 -12.68 5.49
CA ALA A 284 18.62 -12.12 6.71
C ALA A 284 20.16 -12.11 6.68
N ALA A 285 20.76 -13.25 6.37
CA ALA A 285 22.21 -13.40 6.32
C ALA A 285 22.90 -12.54 5.24
N ARG A 286 22.23 -12.35 4.09
CA ARG A 286 22.74 -11.51 3.00
C ARG A 286 22.65 -10.02 3.34
N MET A 287 21.52 -9.59 3.89
CA MET A 287 21.24 -8.20 4.20
C MET A 287 22.23 -7.61 5.22
N ASP A 288 22.64 -8.40 6.20
CA ASP A 288 23.64 -7.96 7.19
C ASP A 288 24.99 -7.61 6.55
N ARG A 289 25.33 -8.21 5.42
CA ARG A 289 26.60 -8.01 4.71
C ARG A 289 26.57 -6.91 3.66
N GLU A 290 25.42 -6.67 3.02
CA GLU A 290 25.32 -5.85 1.80
C GLU A 290 24.83 -4.42 2.04
N ILE A 291 24.18 -4.15 3.19
CA ILE A 291 23.56 -2.86 3.43
C ILE A 291 24.52 -1.90 4.12
N THR A 292 24.84 -0.81 3.45
CA THR A 292 25.70 0.27 3.97
C THR A 292 24.93 1.51 4.41
N ASP A 293 23.74 1.77 3.84
CA ASP A 293 22.88 2.88 4.24
C ASP A 293 22.19 2.59 5.58
N GLY A 294 22.33 3.51 6.54
CA GLY A 294 21.84 3.31 7.90
C GLY A 294 20.31 3.22 7.99
N TYR A 295 19.57 3.97 7.17
CA TYR A 295 18.11 3.92 7.15
C TYR A 295 17.59 2.66 6.49
N GLU A 296 18.18 2.28 5.34
CA GLU A 296 17.83 1.05 4.65
C GLU A 296 18.14 -0.16 5.53
N ARG A 297 19.32 -0.17 6.19
CA ARG A 297 19.71 -1.23 7.11
C ARG A 297 18.69 -1.41 8.25
N GLN A 298 18.31 -0.32 8.90
CA GLN A 298 17.33 -0.38 9.99
C GLN A 298 15.97 -0.90 9.51
N ALA A 299 15.50 -0.45 8.37
CA ALA A 299 14.22 -0.89 7.79
C ALA A 299 14.23 -2.41 7.54
N VAL A 300 15.29 -2.89 6.89
CA VAL A 300 15.38 -4.30 6.50
C VAL A 300 15.61 -5.22 7.69
N ILE A 301 16.50 -4.85 8.64
CA ILE A 301 16.74 -5.65 9.85
C ILE A 301 15.42 -5.84 10.63
N THR A 302 14.64 -4.78 10.81
CA THR A 302 13.37 -4.88 11.54
C THR A 302 12.38 -5.80 10.83
N ALA A 303 12.27 -5.68 9.50
CA ALA A 303 11.38 -6.53 8.70
C ALA A 303 11.81 -8.00 8.74
N VAL A 304 13.12 -8.27 8.65
CA VAL A 304 13.66 -9.63 8.73
C VAL A 304 13.49 -10.22 10.13
N ALA A 305 13.69 -9.44 11.18
CA ALA A 305 13.43 -9.89 12.56
C ALA A 305 11.96 -10.28 12.77
N TYR A 306 11.03 -9.51 12.18
CA TYR A 306 9.60 -9.85 12.18
C TYR A 306 9.34 -11.21 11.51
N MET A 307 9.89 -11.42 10.31
CA MET A 307 9.76 -12.69 9.60
C MET A 307 10.39 -13.86 10.37
N GLN A 308 11.58 -13.66 10.94
CA GLN A 308 12.26 -14.68 11.76
C GLN A 308 11.46 -15.04 13.00
N GLY A 309 10.86 -14.07 13.67
CA GLY A 309 9.96 -14.30 14.80
C GLY A 309 8.80 -15.22 14.43
N HIS A 310 8.20 -15.04 13.25
CA HIS A 310 7.16 -15.94 12.73
C HIS A 310 7.71 -17.30 12.28
N ALA A 311 8.94 -17.38 11.81
CA ALA A 311 9.58 -18.63 11.39
C ALA A 311 10.14 -19.44 12.57
N CYS A 312 10.53 -18.79 13.67
CA CYS A 312 11.02 -19.46 14.89
C CYS A 312 9.91 -20.09 15.72
N LEU A 313 8.65 -19.86 15.38
CA LEU A 313 7.51 -20.58 15.97
C LEU A 313 7.28 -21.94 15.30
N LEU A 314 8.21 -22.38 14.47
CA LEU A 314 8.32 -23.70 13.86
C LEU A 314 9.36 -24.56 14.62
#